data_e5fae2bf74424438f0ed65439cc99ea5
#
_entry.id   e5fae2bf74424438f0ed65439cc99ea5
#
_cell.length_a   1.000
_cell.length_b   1.000
_cell.length_c   1.000
_cell.angle_alpha   90.00
_cell.angle_beta   90.00
_cell.angle_gamma   90.00
#
_symmetry.space_group_name_H-M   'P 1'
#
loop_
_entity.id
_entity.type
_entity.pdbx_description
1 polymer ?
#
loop_
_entity_poly.entity_id
_entity_poly.type
_entity_poly.pdbx_seq_one_letter_code
_entity_poly.pdbx_strand_id
1 'polypeptide(L)'
;HDVRFKSYCGPDIRAWSAPVEDLSSWRDEGPIFTYPVGGQWDVMYAPDLVEVRRKDGSKEYYLYPHSRGRNREAMVAKGSRPDGPFTPLNMTDDGMGTVPGSTMGFDPSVYIEYVTDPKDPDYGIGFRAYGFWGFQRSSAGQLDQNTMYSLRPGNQAIGYFIPASSRYGVIRDPEGTEYPSVYPGQDLGSFNFFEAASIRKVGNKF
;
A
#
# COMPACT_ATOMS: atom_id res chain seq x y z
N HIS A 1 11.29 6.36 4.14
CA HIS A 1 11.44 6.80 5.54
C HIS A 1 11.31 8.31 5.65
N ASP A 2 10.63 8.81 6.70
CA ASP A 2 10.46 10.24 6.98
C ASP A 2 11.76 10.82 7.50
N VAL A 3 12.37 11.71 6.73
CA VAL A 3 13.67 12.31 7.07
C VAL A 3 13.64 13.81 7.23
N ARG A 4 12.45 14.40 7.40
CA ARG A 4 12.34 15.83 7.53
C ARG A 4 12.42 16.28 8.99
N PHE A 5 13.36 17.18 9.29
CA PHE A 5 13.48 17.76 10.62
C PHE A 5 12.19 18.50 11.02
N LYS A 6 11.61 18.14 12.15
CA LYS A 6 10.34 18.68 12.69
C LYS A 6 9.08 18.45 11.82
N SER A 7 9.06 17.40 10.97
CA SER A 7 7.89 17.03 10.19
C SER A 7 7.74 15.51 10.13
N TYR A 8 6.50 15.01 10.01
CA TYR A 8 6.22 13.58 9.91
C TYR A 8 6.50 12.99 8.51
N CYS A 9 6.82 13.82 7.53
CA CYS A 9 6.91 13.42 6.15
C CYS A 9 7.92 14.28 5.40
N GLY A 10 8.45 13.74 4.31
CA GLY A 10 9.47 14.36 3.49
C GLY A 10 9.10 14.49 2.02
N PRO A 11 9.90 15.21 1.25
CA PRO A 11 9.71 15.32 -0.20
C PRO A 11 10.23 14.11 -0.96
N ASP A 12 10.92 13.19 -0.30
CA ASP A 12 11.56 12.03 -0.90
C ASP A 12 11.29 10.76 -0.09
N ILE A 13 11.33 9.65 -0.78
CA ILE A 13 11.43 8.32 -0.18
C ILE A 13 12.88 7.85 -0.38
N ARG A 14 13.50 7.35 0.67
CA ARG A 14 14.89 6.89 0.67
C ARG A 14 14.96 5.39 0.93
N ALA A 15 15.91 4.74 0.30
CA ALA A 15 16.25 3.35 0.59
C ALA A 15 17.44 3.26 1.54
N TRP A 16 17.40 2.26 2.38
CA TRP A 16 18.50 1.86 3.25
C TRP A 16 18.76 0.38 3.07
N SER A 17 20.00 -0.02 3.01
CA SER A 17 20.40 -1.41 2.90
C SER A 17 21.44 -1.81 3.93
N ALA A 18 21.43 -3.09 4.30
CA ALA A 18 22.48 -3.71 5.09
C ALA A 18 22.67 -5.15 4.61
N PRO A 19 23.87 -5.73 4.73
CA PRO A 19 24.06 -7.16 4.57
C PRO A 19 23.20 -7.94 5.56
N VAL A 20 22.65 -9.08 5.14
CA VAL A 20 21.82 -9.93 6.00
C VAL A 20 22.64 -10.45 7.20
N GLU A 21 23.96 -10.61 6.98
CA GLU A 21 24.91 -11.08 7.97
C GLU A 21 25.35 -10.01 8.97
N ASP A 22 25.10 -8.74 8.66
CA ASP A 22 25.46 -7.61 9.52
C ASP A 22 24.43 -6.49 9.48
N LEU A 23 23.39 -6.62 10.29
CA LEU A 23 22.33 -5.63 10.43
C LEU A 23 22.76 -4.37 11.22
N SER A 24 24.03 -4.26 11.61
CA SER A 24 24.56 -3.04 12.23
C SER A 24 25.13 -2.07 11.19
N SER A 25 25.37 -2.51 9.96
CA SER A 25 26.01 -1.74 8.87
C SER A 25 25.04 -1.17 7.86
N TRP A 26 23.96 -0.51 8.33
CA TRP A 26 23.00 0.16 7.45
C TRP A 26 23.64 1.30 6.66
N ARG A 27 23.38 1.32 5.36
CA ARG A 27 23.84 2.35 4.43
C ARG A 27 22.62 3.06 3.81
N ASP A 28 22.67 4.38 3.75
CA ASP A 28 21.73 5.20 2.99
C ASP A 28 22.06 5.10 1.49
N GLU A 29 21.14 4.54 0.70
CA GLU A 29 21.24 4.41 -0.75
C GLU A 29 20.78 5.69 -1.49
N GLY A 30 20.27 6.66 -0.74
CA GLY A 30 19.77 7.91 -1.27
C GLY A 30 18.27 7.90 -1.60
N PRO A 31 17.78 9.02 -2.17
CA PRO A 31 16.41 9.12 -2.62
C PRO A 31 16.11 8.15 -3.76
N ILE A 32 15.07 7.33 -3.59
CA ILE A 32 14.59 6.41 -4.62
C ILE A 32 13.36 6.94 -5.36
N PHE A 33 12.66 7.89 -4.76
CA PHE A 33 11.48 8.49 -5.35
C PHE A 33 11.25 9.92 -4.85
N THR A 34 10.90 10.80 -5.79
CA THR A 34 10.39 12.15 -5.55
C THR A 34 9.33 12.45 -6.60
N TYR A 35 8.39 13.34 -6.30
CA TYR A 35 7.36 13.72 -7.25
C TYR A 35 7.17 15.24 -7.29
N PRO A 36 7.37 15.91 -8.45
CA PRO A 36 7.18 17.35 -8.59
C PRO A 36 5.72 17.70 -8.79
N VAL A 37 5.21 18.67 -8.07
CA VAL A 37 3.84 19.19 -8.18
C VAL A 37 3.86 20.70 -8.07
N GLY A 38 3.37 21.39 -9.10
CA GLY A 38 3.20 22.84 -9.09
C GLY A 38 4.48 23.61 -8.78
N GLY A 39 5.63 23.11 -9.25
CA GLY A 39 6.94 23.73 -9.02
C GLY A 39 7.56 23.45 -7.65
N GLN A 40 6.94 22.60 -6.86
CA GLN A 40 7.46 22.14 -5.57
C GLN A 40 7.52 20.60 -5.54
N TRP A 41 8.18 20.05 -4.53
CA TRP A 41 8.14 18.60 -4.29
C TRP A 41 6.88 18.25 -3.50
N ASP A 42 6.21 17.18 -3.95
CA ASP A 42 5.13 16.57 -3.17
C ASP A 42 5.70 16.00 -1.86
N VAL A 43 4.81 15.76 -0.92
CA VAL A 43 5.16 15.23 0.39
C VAL A 43 4.64 13.81 0.50
N MET A 44 5.53 12.90 0.88
CA MET A 44 5.26 11.47 0.99
C MET A 44 5.14 11.07 2.47
N TYR A 45 4.24 10.11 2.70
CA TYR A 45 4.00 9.52 4.03
C TYR A 45 4.61 8.13 4.16
N ALA A 46 3.86 7.18 4.70
CA ALA A 46 4.27 5.80 4.93
C ALA A 46 4.21 4.98 3.62
N PRO A 47 5.34 4.74 2.94
CA PRO A 47 5.36 3.98 1.70
C PRO A 47 5.36 2.47 1.95
N ASP A 48 4.88 1.72 0.96
CA ASP A 48 5.16 0.29 0.83
C ASP A 48 5.87 -0.02 -0.49
N LEU A 49 6.69 -1.05 -0.49
CA LEU A 49 7.44 -1.52 -1.66
C LEU A 49 7.34 -3.03 -1.77
N VAL A 50 6.92 -3.52 -2.95
CA VAL A 50 6.83 -4.95 -3.20
C VAL A 50 7.63 -5.38 -4.43
N GLU A 51 8.26 -6.55 -4.34
CA GLU A 51 8.85 -7.26 -5.47
C GLU A 51 7.80 -8.20 -6.07
N VAL A 52 7.64 -8.14 -7.37
CA VAL A 52 6.87 -9.11 -8.15
C VAL A 52 7.82 -9.89 -9.05
N ARG A 53 7.81 -11.21 -8.90
CA ARG A 53 8.54 -12.12 -9.79
C ARG A 53 7.60 -12.64 -10.86
N ARG A 54 7.90 -12.37 -12.10
CA ARG A 54 7.16 -12.88 -13.25
C ARG A 54 7.57 -14.31 -13.56
N LYS A 55 6.73 -15.04 -14.31
CA LYS A 55 7.00 -16.42 -14.71
C LYS A 55 8.25 -16.61 -15.58
N ASP A 56 8.62 -15.59 -16.33
CA ASP A 56 9.85 -15.57 -17.13
C ASP A 56 11.13 -15.34 -16.28
N GLY A 57 10.98 -15.21 -14.97
CA GLY A 57 12.06 -14.94 -14.02
C GLY A 57 12.41 -13.47 -13.85
N SER A 58 11.79 -12.58 -14.61
CA SER A 58 11.99 -11.14 -14.43
C SER A 58 11.41 -10.65 -13.11
N LYS A 59 11.97 -9.56 -12.60
CA LYS A 59 11.52 -8.90 -11.38
C LYS A 59 11.06 -7.49 -11.70
N GLU A 60 9.99 -7.11 -11.07
CA GLU A 60 9.44 -5.77 -11.09
C GLU A 60 9.23 -5.30 -9.66
N TYR A 61 9.42 -4.02 -9.42
CA TYR A 61 9.25 -3.42 -8.11
C TYR A 61 8.17 -2.34 -8.19
N TYR A 62 7.20 -2.42 -7.29
CA TYR A 62 6.09 -1.47 -7.21
C TYR A 62 6.16 -0.73 -5.89
N LEU A 63 6.30 0.58 -5.98
CA LEU A 63 6.33 1.50 -4.86
C LEU A 63 4.95 2.17 -4.74
N TYR A 64 4.42 2.17 -3.54
CA TYR A 64 3.19 2.85 -3.13
C TYR A 64 3.60 4.01 -2.24
N PRO A 65 3.88 5.18 -2.80
CA PRO A 65 4.57 6.25 -2.07
C PRO A 65 3.70 7.00 -1.06
N HIS A 66 2.38 6.82 -1.11
CA HIS A 66 1.41 7.51 -0.27
C HIS A 66 1.63 9.04 -0.25
N SER A 67 1.24 9.70 -1.34
CA SER A 67 1.29 11.16 -1.42
C SER A 67 0.31 11.82 -0.44
N ARG A 68 0.72 12.92 0.19
CA ARG A 68 -0.13 13.78 1.01
C ARG A 68 -1.28 14.42 0.21
N GLY A 69 -1.10 14.59 -1.09
CA GLY A 69 -2.12 15.20 -1.96
C GLY A 69 -3.34 14.29 -2.10
N ARG A 70 -4.52 14.74 -1.67
CA ARG A 70 -5.77 13.96 -1.67
C ARG A 70 -6.07 13.26 -2.99
N ASN A 71 -5.73 13.89 -4.12
CA ASN A 71 -5.95 13.31 -5.44
C ASN A 71 -4.81 12.37 -5.88
N ARG A 72 -3.74 12.24 -5.09
CA ARG A 72 -2.53 11.47 -5.39
C ARG A 72 -2.23 10.39 -4.35
N GLU A 73 -3.09 10.21 -3.35
CA GLU A 73 -2.92 9.18 -2.31
C GLU A 73 -2.72 7.79 -2.92
N ALA A 74 -3.45 7.49 -3.98
CA ALA A 74 -3.40 6.20 -4.67
C ALA A 74 -2.29 6.10 -5.74
N MET A 75 -1.28 6.95 -5.70
CA MET A 75 -0.15 6.89 -6.63
C MET A 75 0.60 5.56 -6.48
N VAL A 76 0.93 4.96 -7.62
CA VAL A 76 1.79 3.78 -7.72
C VAL A 76 2.91 4.08 -8.70
N ALA A 77 4.12 3.71 -8.35
CA ALA A 77 5.27 3.86 -9.23
C ALA A 77 5.97 2.51 -9.43
N LYS A 78 6.63 2.34 -10.57
CA LYS A 78 7.32 1.11 -10.96
C LYS A 78 8.80 1.35 -11.18
N GLY A 79 9.61 0.41 -10.74
CA GLY A 79 11.05 0.35 -10.99
C GLY A 79 11.50 -1.06 -11.38
N SER A 80 12.71 -1.15 -11.94
CA SER A 80 13.36 -2.43 -12.24
C SER A 80 14.28 -2.91 -11.11
N ARG A 81 14.49 -2.09 -10.09
CA ARG A 81 15.37 -2.34 -8.94
C ARG A 81 14.70 -1.86 -7.65
N PRO A 82 15.01 -2.46 -6.49
CA PRO A 82 14.44 -2.04 -5.21
C PRO A 82 14.92 -0.67 -4.73
N ASP A 83 16.06 -0.23 -5.22
CA ASP A 83 16.67 1.08 -4.95
C ASP A 83 16.34 2.12 -6.06
N GLY A 84 15.36 1.83 -6.92
CA GLY A 84 14.89 2.72 -7.97
C GLY A 84 15.81 2.88 -9.18
N PRO A 85 15.62 3.92 -9.99
CA PRO A 85 14.53 4.90 -9.86
C PRO A 85 13.14 4.32 -10.13
N PHE A 86 12.12 4.98 -9.57
CA PHE A 86 10.72 4.63 -9.79
C PHE A 86 10.01 5.67 -10.64
N THR A 87 9.16 5.20 -11.56
CA THR A 87 8.35 6.05 -12.43
C THR A 87 6.87 5.85 -12.10
N PRO A 88 6.10 6.93 -11.87
CA PRO A 88 4.67 6.83 -11.65
C PRO A 88 3.95 6.14 -12.82
N LEU A 89 2.97 5.28 -12.49
CA LEU A 89 2.19 4.50 -13.47
C LEU A 89 0.80 5.09 -13.74
N ASN A 90 0.20 5.70 -12.74
CA ASN A 90 -1.23 6.00 -12.72
C ASN A 90 -1.54 7.48 -12.47
N MET A 91 -0.69 8.36 -12.94
CA MET A 91 -0.94 9.80 -12.87
C MET A 91 -1.76 10.28 -14.07
N THR A 92 -2.59 11.29 -13.83
CA THR A 92 -3.23 12.06 -14.92
C THR A 92 -2.18 12.83 -15.72
N ASP A 93 -2.52 13.22 -16.95
CA ASP A 93 -1.59 13.92 -17.86
C ASP A 93 -1.04 15.22 -17.28
N ASP A 94 -1.81 15.90 -16.46
CA ASP A 94 -1.39 17.11 -15.75
C ASP A 94 -0.56 16.83 -14.48
N GLY A 95 -0.43 15.55 -14.10
CA GLY A 95 0.30 15.13 -12.91
C GLY A 95 -0.33 15.53 -11.58
N MET A 96 -1.56 16.04 -11.59
CA MET A 96 -2.20 16.58 -10.38
C MET A 96 -3.03 15.56 -9.62
N GLY A 97 -3.31 14.41 -10.22
CA GLY A 97 -4.11 13.35 -9.62
C GLY A 97 -3.77 11.98 -10.19
N THR A 98 -4.38 10.95 -9.63
CA THR A 98 -4.33 9.60 -10.18
C THR A 98 -5.48 9.35 -11.15
N VAL A 99 -5.29 8.49 -12.14
CA VAL A 99 -6.31 8.11 -13.10
C VAL A 99 -7.51 7.44 -12.40
N PRO A 100 -8.73 7.54 -12.96
CA PRO A 100 -9.91 6.86 -12.43
C PRO A 100 -9.67 5.36 -12.25
N GLY A 101 -10.18 4.81 -11.15
CA GLY A 101 -9.99 3.40 -10.80
C GLY A 101 -8.75 3.12 -9.95
N SER A 102 -7.90 4.10 -9.71
CA SER A 102 -6.83 3.98 -8.71
C SER A 102 -7.43 3.83 -7.33
N THR A 103 -7.07 2.76 -6.60
CA THR A 103 -7.81 2.35 -5.40
C THR A 103 -7.00 2.36 -4.10
N MET A 104 -5.68 2.26 -4.18
CA MET A 104 -4.85 2.27 -2.97
C MET A 104 -4.89 3.65 -2.33
N GLY A 105 -5.25 3.70 -1.07
CA GLY A 105 -5.39 4.96 -0.33
C GLY A 105 -4.32 5.12 0.74
N PHE A 106 -4.72 5.66 1.86
CA PHE A 106 -3.89 6.04 3.00
C PHE A 106 -3.12 4.84 3.59
N ASP A 107 -1.82 4.98 3.83
CA ASP A 107 -0.92 3.98 4.41
C ASP A 107 -1.05 2.59 3.76
N PRO A 108 -0.73 2.49 2.47
CA PRO A 108 -0.90 1.27 1.72
C PRO A 108 0.05 0.17 2.18
N SER A 109 -0.41 -1.07 2.10
CA SER A 109 0.42 -2.28 2.19
C SER A 109 -0.04 -3.27 1.13
N VAL A 110 0.90 -3.93 0.47
CA VAL A 110 0.58 -4.91 -0.57
C VAL A 110 1.19 -6.25 -0.24
N TYR A 111 0.41 -7.30 -0.43
CA TYR A 111 0.84 -8.67 -0.31
C TYR A 111 0.79 -9.37 -1.67
N ILE A 112 1.88 -10.05 -2.04
CA ILE A 112 1.97 -10.85 -3.26
C ILE A 112 1.87 -12.32 -2.89
N GLU A 113 0.86 -12.99 -3.45
CA GLU A 113 0.68 -14.44 -3.36
C GLU A 113 1.08 -15.09 -4.67
N TYR A 114 2.12 -15.92 -4.66
CA TYR A 114 2.53 -16.66 -5.85
C TYR A 114 1.64 -17.88 -6.07
N VAL A 115 1.17 -18.05 -7.32
CA VAL A 115 0.30 -19.14 -7.73
C VAL A 115 1.15 -20.25 -8.35
N THR A 116 1.16 -21.40 -7.69
CA THR A 116 1.98 -22.57 -8.07
C THR A 116 1.16 -23.75 -8.59
N ASP A 117 -0.15 -23.80 -8.31
CA ASP A 117 -1.04 -24.87 -8.79
C ASP A 117 -1.37 -24.65 -10.28
N PRO A 118 -1.02 -25.58 -11.19
CA PRO A 118 -1.36 -25.48 -12.61
C PRO A 118 -2.86 -25.44 -12.91
N LYS A 119 -3.71 -25.87 -11.99
CA LYS A 119 -5.17 -25.84 -12.11
C LYS A 119 -5.79 -24.51 -11.71
N ASP A 120 -5.01 -23.66 -11.06
CA ASP A 120 -5.48 -22.35 -10.63
C ASP A 120 -5.66 -21.42 -11.85
N PRO A 121 -6.78 -20.69 -11.97
CA PRO A 121 -7.02 -19.79 -13.09
C PRO A 121 -5.96 -18.69 -13.23
N ASP A 122 -5.30 -18.30 -12.15
CA ASP A 122 -4.23 -17.30 -12.18
C ASP A 122 -2.84 -17.91 -12.40
N TYR A 123 -2.74 -19.22 -12.60
CA TYR A 123 -1.44 -19.87 -12.85
C TYR A 123 -0.69 -19.28 -14.04
N GLY A 124 -1.41 -18.88 -15.10
CA GLY A 124 -0.84 -18.21 -16.27
C GLY A 124 -0.13 -16.90 -15.94
N ILE A 125 -0.68 -16.12 -15.01
CA ILE A 125 -0.12 -14.86 -14.52
C ILE A 125 0.99 -15.12 -13.49
N GLY A 126 0.80 -16.13 -12.63
CA GLY A 126 1.77 -16.60 -11.66
C GLY A 126 1.68 -15.96 -10.27
N PHE A 127 0.85 -14.94 -10.07
CA PHE A 127 0.66 -14.32 -8.77
C PHE A 127 -0.71 -13.63 -8.65
N ARG A 128 -1.09 -13.34 -7.40
CA ARG A 128 -2.15 -12.42 -7.02
C ARG A 128 -1.56 -11.31 -6.18
N ALA A 129 -2.12 -10.12 -6.30
CA ALA A 129 -1.78 -8.97 -5.46
C ALA A 129 -3.00 -8.57 -4.62
N TYR A 130 -2.78 -8.33 -3.34
CA TYR A 130 -3.80 -7.86 -2.41
C TYR A 130 -3.34 -6.57 -1.77
N GLY A 131 -4.16 -5.53 -1.91
CA GLY A 131 -3.93 -4.23 -1.30
C GLY A 131 -4.70 -4.09 0.00
N PHE A 132 -4.06 -3.43 0.97
CA PHE A 132 -4.62 -3.10 2.29
C PHE A 132 -4.27 -1.64 2.57
N TRP A 133 -5.26 -0.83 2.97
CA TRP A 133 -5.05 0.59 3.18
C TRP A 133 -6.11 1.17 4.13
N GLY A 134 -5.91 2.40 4.56
CA GLY A 134 -6.92 3.17 5.25
C GLY A 134 -6.43 3.99 6.42
N PHE A 135 -7.21 5.02 6.73
CA PHE A 135 -7.11 5.81 7.95
C PHE A 135 -8.42 5.69 8.72
N GLN A 136 -8.37 5.13 9.92
CA GLN A 136 -9.55 4.87 10.78
C GLN A 136 -10.62 3.96 10.13
N ARG A 137 -10.38 3.50 8.94
CA ARG A 137 -11.19 2.55 8.20
C ARG A 137 -10.26 1.58 7.50
N SER A 138 -10.26 0.33 7.93
CA SER A 138 -9.54 -0.71 7.23
C SER A 138 -10.20 -1.00 5.88
N SER A 139 -9.42 -1.03 4.83
CA SER A 139 -9.87 -1.38 3.49
C SER A 139 -8.94 -2.42 2.88
N ALA A 140 -9.47 -3.33 2.11
CA ALA A 140 -8.70 -4.32 1.39
C ALA A 140 -9.33 -4.65 0.04
N GLY A 141 -8.53 -5.12 -0.91
CA GLY A 141 -9.02 -5.58 -2.20
C GLY A 141 -7.97 -6.33 -2.98
N GLN A 142 -8.42 -7.22 -3.85
CA GLN A 142 -7.53 -7.86 -4.80
C GLN A 142 -7.24 -6.88 -5.93
N LEU A 143 -5.96 -6.62 -6.18
CA LEU A 143 -5.52 -5.73 -7.24
C LEU A 143 -5.46 -6.45 -8.58
N ASP A 144 -5.64 -5.70 -9.66
CA ASP A 144 -5.38 -6.16 -11.02
C ASP A 144 -3.87 -6.30 -11.22
N GLN A 145 -3.43 -7.51 -11.54
CA GLN A 145 -2.01 -7.85 -11.74
C GLN A 145 -1.35 -7.11 -12.93
N ASN A 146 -2.16 -6.53 -13.82
CA ASN A 146 -1.67 -5.77 -14.97
C ASN A 146 -1.39 -4.31 -14.62
N THR A 147 -2.17 -3.75 -13.73
CA THR A 147 -2.08 -2.34 -13.35
C THR A 147 -1.37 -2.11 -12.03
N MET A 148 -1.59 -3.02 -11.06
CA MET A 148 -1.12 -2.92 -9.68
C MET A 148 -1.65 -1.72 -8.88
N TYR A 149 -2.51 -0.89 -9.48
CA TYR A 149 -3.12 0.28 -8.83
C TYR A 149 -4.65 0.25 -8.80
N SER A 150 -5.29 -0.59 -9.62
CA SER A 150 -6.74 -0.74 -9.65
C SER A 150 -7.18 -2.07 -9.06
N LEU A 151 -8.46 -2.18 -8.71
CA LEU A 151 -9.03 -3.46 -8.33
C LEU A 151 -9.11 -4.40 -9.53
N ARG A 152 -8.95 -5.69 -9.28
CA ARG A 152 -9.19 -6.72 -10.27
C ARG A 152 -10.62 -6.60 -10.82
N PRO A 153 -10.82 -6.69 -12.17
CA PRO A 153 -12.15 -6.62 -12.76
C PRO A 153 -13.13 -7.59 -12.10
N GLY A 154 -14.30 -7.11 -11.74
CA GLY A 154 -15.33 -7.87 -11.04
C GLY A 154 -15.18 -7.95 -9.51
N ASN A 155 -14.08 -7.47 -8.95
CA ASN A 155 -13.87 -7.40 -7.51
C ASN A 155 -14.24 -6.02 -6.96
N GLN A 156 -14.63 -6.01 -5.68
CA GLN A 156 -14.87 -4.79 -4.92
C GLN A 156 -13.93 -4.74 -3.73
N ALA A 157 -13.60 -3.53 -3.30
CA ALA A 157 -12.90 -3.36 -2.03
C ALA A 157 -13.87 -3.65 -0.87
N ILE A 158 -13.37 -4.38 0.12
CA ILE A 158 -14.02 -4.51 1.42
C ILE A 158 -13.53 -3.41 2.35
N GLY A 159 -14.44 -2.89 3.18
CA GLY A 159 -14.09 -1.88 4.19
C GLY A 159 -14.50 -2.36 5.58
N TYR A 160 -13.89 -1.75 6.61
CA TYR A 160 -14.20 -2.03 8.02
C TYR A 160 -14.04 -3.50 8.44
N PHE A 161 -13.19 -4.28 7.77
CA PHE A 161 -12.96 -5.68 8.13
C PHE A 161 -12.17 -5.82 9.44
N ILE A 162 -11.51 -4.77 9.90
CA ILE A 162 -11.00 -4.62 11.27
C ILE A 162 -11.83 -3.50 11.92
N PRO A 163 -12.32 -3.67 13.16
CA PRO A 163 -13.11 -2.66 13.84
C PRO A 163 -12.43 -1.28 13.83
N ALA A 164 -13.21 -0.24 13.59
CA ALA A 164 -12.74 1.13 13.69
C ALA A 164 -12.52 1.53 15.15
N SER A 165 -11.70 2.56 15.40
CA SER A 165 -11.44 3.06 16.74
C SER A 165 -12.72 3.46 17.45
N SER A 166 -12.86 3.04 18.71
CA SER A 166 -13.98 3.41 19.59
C SER A 166 -14.17 4.94 19.76
N ARG A 167 -13.13 5.70 19.48
CA ARG A 167 -13.19 7.18 19.46
C ARG A 167 -14.21 7.71 18.46
N TYR A 168 -14.56 6.93 17.44
CA TYR A 168 -15.51 7.31 16.40
C TYR A 168 -16.85 6.53 16.48
N GLY A 169 -17.05 5.74 17.50
CA GLY A 169 -18.35 5.35 18.03
C GLY A 169 -19.11 4.23 17.33
N VAL A 170 -18.80 3.87 16.10
CA VAL A 170 -19.61 2.91 15.36
C VAL A 170 -18.75 2.02 14.49
N ILE A 171 -18.93 0.72 14.64
CA ILE A 171 -18.39 -0.28 13.70
C ILE A 171 -19.38 -0.41 12.56
N ARG A 172 -18.90 -0.32 11.34
CA ARG A 172 -19.70 -0.54 10.13
C ARG A 172 -19.13 -1.69 9.31
N ASP A 173 -20.01 -2.55 8.83
CA ASP A 173 -19.64 -3.56 7.84
C ASP A 173 -19.54 -2.95 6.40
N PRO A 174 -19.10 -3.74 5.41
CA PRO A 174 -19.04 -3.29 4.03
C PRO A 174 -20.39 -2.83 3.44
N GLU A 175 -21.48 -3.36 3.95
CA GLU A 175 -22.85 -3.04 3.56
C GLU A 175 -23.36 -1.75 4.23
N GLY A 176 -22.55 -1.18 5.14
CA GLY A 176 -22.88 0.06 5.85
C GLY A 176 -23.74 -0.13 7.09
N THR A 177 -23.96 -1.38 7.53
CA THR A 177 -24.69 -1.68 8.77
C THR A 177 -23.85 -1.22 9.96
N GLU A 178 -24.47 -0.44 10.84
CA GLU A 178 -23.84 0.04 12.05
C GLU A 178 -24.00 -0.97 13.19
N TYR A 179 -22.90 -1.32 13.82
CA TYR A 179 -22.89 -2.18 15.00
C TYR A 179 -22.46 -1.37 16.22
N PRO A 180 -23.15 -1.52 17.34
CA PRO A 180 -22.64 -1.02 18.61
C PRO A 180 -21.30 -1.71 18.91
N SER A 181 -20.39 -1.02 19.59
CA SER A 181 -19.15 -1.64 20.05
C SER A 181 -19.48 -2.96 20.75
N VAL A 182 -18.92 -4.07 20.26
CA VAL A 182 -19.13 -5.40 20.85
C VAL A 182 -18.49 -5.54 22.24
N TYR A 183 -17.78 -4.51 22.67
CA TYR A 183 -17.09 -4.47 23.97
C TYR A 183 -17.48 -3.21 24.77
N PRO A 184 -18.76 -3.10 25.21
CA PRO A 184 -19.22 -1.94 26.00
C PRO A 184 -18.35 -1.77 27.25
N GLY A 185 -17.85 -0.58 27.45
CA GLY A 185 -17.05 -0.25 28.65
C GLY A 185 -15.57 -0.67 28.60
N GLN A 186 -15.09 -1.22 27.47
CA GLN A 186 -13.67 -1.47 27.27
C GLN A 186 -13.05 -0.37 26.39
N ASP A 187 -11.84 0.05 26.75
CA ASP A 187 -11.02 0.85 25.85
C ASP A 187 -10.49 -0.08 24.74
N LEU A 188 -11.09 -0.01 23.59
CA LEU A 188 -10.68 -0.78 22.41
C LEU A 188 -9.55 -0.09 21.65
N GLY A 189 -9.00 1.00 22.15
CA GLY A 189 -7.95 1.77 21.49
C GLY A 189 -6.78 0.91 21.04
N SER A 190 -6.47 -0.18 21.74
CA SER A 190 -5.39 -1.12 21.42
C SER A 190 -5.76 -2.16 20.37
N PHE A 191 -7.03 -2.33 20.04
CA PHE A 191 -7.52 -3.40 19.14
C PHE A 191 -8.18 -2.88 17.87
N ASN A 192 -8.28 -1.57 17.74
CA ASN A 192 -8.94 -0.95 16.60
C ASN A 192 -7.93 -0.60 15.51
N PHE A 193 -8.36 -0.72 14.25
CA PHE A 193 -7.59 -0.22 13.15
C PHE A 193 -7.52 1.30 13.18
N PHE A 194 -6.31 1.83 13.16
CA PHE A 194 -6.08 3.26 13.04
C PHE A 194 -5.45 3.60 11.68
N GLU A 195 -4.25 3.07 11.40
CA GLU A 195 -3.50 3.29 10.16
C GLU A 195 -2.36 2.26 10.02
N ALA A 196 -1.54 2.38 8.98
CA ALA A 196 -0.29 1.64 8.77
C ALA A 196 -0.49 0.11 8.71
N ALA A 197 -1.27 -0.36 7.74
CA ALA A 197 -1.46 -1.79 7.50
C ALA A 197 -0.12 -2.49 7.24
N SER A 198 0.06 -3.68 7.81
CA SER A 198 1.18 -4.57 7.49
C SER A 198 0.67 -6.01 7.53
N ILE A 199 0.57 -6.62 6.36
CA ILE A 199 -0.09 -7.92 6.19
C ILE A 199 0.92 -9.03 5.99
N ARG A 200 0.64 -10.16 6.63
CA ARG A 200 1.36 -11.42 6.44
C ARG A 200 0.37 -12.56 6.29
N LYS A 201 0.71 -13.53 5.45
CA LYS A 201 -0.05 -14.77 5.34
C LYS A 201 0.58 -15.85 6.20
N VAL A 202 -0.24 -16.51 7.02
CA VAL A 202 0.17 -17.65 7.85
C VAL A 202 -0.75 -18.83 7.52
N GLY A 203 -0.22 -19.86 6.86
CA GLY A 203 -1.01 -20.95 6.32
C GLY A 203 -2.00 -20.43 5.25
N ASN A 204 -3.30 -20.60 5.50
CA ASN A 204 -4.39 -20.16 4.62
C ASN A 204 -5.12 -18.91 5.13
N LYS A 205 -4.54 -18.17 6.07
CA LYS A 205 -5.14 -16.95 6.68
C LYS A 205 -4.22 -15.76 6.51
N PHE A 206 -4.82 -14.59 6.36
CA PHE A 206 -4.17 -13.29 6.47
C PHE A 206 -4.26 -12.76 7.89
#